data_2052ab9d84361dad5da952c93ca96b93
#
_entry.id   2052ab9d84361dad5da952c93ca96b93
#
_cell.length_a   1.000
_cell.length_b   1.000
_cell.length_c   1.000
_cell.angle_alpha   90.00
_cell.angle_beta   90.00
_cell.angle_gamma   90.00
#
_symmetry.space_group_name_H-M   'P 1'
#
loop_
_entity.id
_entity.type
_entity.pdbx_description
1 polymer ?
#
loop_
_entity_poly.entity_id
_entity_poly.type
_entity_poly.pdbx_seq_one_letter_code
_entity_poly.pdbx_strand_id
1 'polypeptide(L)'
;MDDVHTDHEATDEYSPDTNALRTILEKVYFHRLPSYGNTIFYGLGFLALTCLVLLGISGLTLAFMGQNWWLFTPWGIYVRSVHLWTVQAFIFILILHGLVGFTTSGFRKPRRMVWVFGATIFCLALIQTEFGYGLRGDFASQFRAVSGADFWNGAYLGYWLNPLNYSQTFLIHVALIPLAIFVLFIAHYLLEHTYGIAKPYRSDISYTMEAADHRIMYARGIALLLAIFTLAFFFHSPYVPAVRIADIARARQPLVTTTLLQEFDRTSGTATYLDSIDPYSFDTRQVYVVSPYETYRASERTAVAASGTPETAPDAWKAFANASPSARRAYVAQAYRFASSSDQGRYATSSNPVISMLQTLIPMTKSGLYESLLDAENPSINYTYSLRFLDDMGIPEERAATLHMSTVEWGMVKDETGSIYKLPPGSWWLMPLAVSNYVFDLPDKAYGDRDAAEILGVLVILAITFPYIPYLNQLPEKLDLAPFIWRRRRR
;
A
#
# COMPACT_ATOMS: atom_id res chain seq x y z
N MET A 1 -47.33 70.65 4.00
CA MET A 1 -47.24 69.83 2.76
C MET A 1 -45.95 69.03 2.95
N ASP A 2 -46.00 68.05 3.85
CA ASP A 2 -44.85 67.22 4.17
C ASP A 2 -45.36 65.81 4.30
N ASP A 3 -45.01 64.98 3.33
CA ASP A 3 -45.29 63.58 3.33
C ASP A 3 -44.32 62.83 4.26
N VAL A 4 -44.84 62.32 5.34
CA VAL A 4 -44.13 61.44 6.25
C VAL A 4 -44.22 60.01 5.73
N HIS A 5 -43.11 59.52 5.18
CA HIS A 5 -42.94 58.07 4.95
C HIS A 5 -42.66 57.38 6.26
N THR A 6 -43.59 56.57 6.69
CA THR A 6 -43.40 55.61 7.82
C THR A 6 -42.78 54.35 7.28
N ASP A 7 -41.52 54.13 7.57
CA ASP A 7 -40.85 52.84 7.41
C ASP A 7 -41.42 51.83 8.40
N HIS A 8 -42.12 50.80 7.89
CA HIS A 8 -42.45 49.63 8.64
C HIS A 8 -41.22 48.71 8.73
N GLU A 9 -40.51 48.78 9.84
CA GLU A 9 -39.58 47.68 10.24
C GLU A 9 -40.37 46.40 10.43
N ALA A 10 -40.22 45.47 9.51
CA ALA A 10 -40.65 44.10 9.73
C ALA A 10 -39.67 43.44 10.70
N THR A 11 -40.13 43.22 11.92
CA THR A 11 -39.44 42.41 12.92
C THR A 11 -39.43 40.95 12.42
N ASP A 12 -38.29 40.49 11.89
CA ASP A 12 -38.06 39.08 11.59
C ASP A 12 -38.05 38.29 12.94
N GLU A 13 -39.10 37.54 13.15
CA GLU A 13 -39.29 36.64 14.27
C GLU A 13 -38.29 35.47 14.09
N TYR A 14 -37.21 35.51 14.87
CA TYR A 14 -36.15 34.49 14.88
C TYR A 14 -36.67 33.18 15.43
N SER A 15 -36.89 32.16 14.56
CA SER A 15 -37.17 30.78 14.92
C SER A 15 -35.85 29.99 15.06
N PRO A 16 -35.48 29.51 16.27
CA PRO A 16 -34.14 29.03 16.55
C PRO A 16 -33.78 27.64 16.00
N ASP A 17 -34.72 26.79 15.62
CA ASP A 17 -34.45 25.33 15.52
C ASP A 17 -34.32 24.72 14.12
N THR A 18 -34.60 25.45 13.06
CA THR A 18 -34.38 24.96 11.67
C THR A 18 -33.16 25.58 10.99
N ASN A 19 -32.54 26.58 11.60
CA ASN A 19 -31.53 27.42 10.95
C ASN A 19 -30.07 26.96 11.16
N ALA A 20 -29.75 26.19 12.20
CA ALA A 20 -28.35 25.84 12.47
C ALA A 20 -27.76 24.92 11.39
N LEU A 21 -28.44 23.86 11.01
CA LEU A 21 -28.00 22.96 9.93
C LEU A 21 -27.97 23.66 8.57
N ARG A 22 -29.00 24.47 8.27
CA ARG A 22 -29.06 25.26 7.07
C ARG A 22 -27.96 26.30 7.02
N THR A 23 -27.70 27.00 8.11
CA THR A 23 -26.61 27.98 8.21
C THR A 23 -25.22 27.33 8.08
N ILE A 24 -25.04 26.12 8.63
CA ILE A 24 -23.81 25.34 8.44
C ILE A 24 -23.68 24.93 6.97
N LEU A 25 -24.75 24.40 6.37
CA LEU A 25 -24.74 24.00 4.96
C LEU A 25 -24.52 25.18 4.03
N GLU A 26 -25.11 26.33 4.32
CA GLU A 26 -24.94 27.57 3.57
C GLU A 26 -23.49 28.11 3.68
N LYS A 27 -22.82 27.88 4.79
CA LYS A 27 -21.38 28.20 4.95
C LYS A 27 -20.45 27.19 4.28
N VAL A 28 -20.91 25.95 4.05
CA VAL A 28 -20.14 24.86 3.44
C VAL A 28 -20.13 24.95 1.91
N TYR A 29 -21.15 25.54 1.29
CA TYR A 29 -21.25 25.60 -0.16
C TYR A 29 -21.08 27.00 -0.71
N PHE A 30 -20.38 27.13 -1.84
CA PHE A 30 -20.33 28.40 -2.58
C PHE A 30 -21.69 28.72 -3.16
N HIS A 31 -22.24 29.89 -2.85
CA HIS A 31 -23.52 30.33 -3.43
C HIS A 31 -23.39 30.85 -4.87
N ARG A 32 -22.26 31.48 -5.16
CA ARG A 32 -21.97 32.05 -6.51
C ARG A 32 -20.58 31.63 -6.94
N LEU A 33 -20.48 31.18 -8.18
CA LEU A 33 -19.25 30.70 -8.80
C LEU A 33 -19.02 31.48 -10.10
N PRO A 34 -17.75 31.62 -10.55
CA PRO A 34 -17.49 31.93 -11.95
C PRO A 34 -18.20 30.95 -12.88
N SER A 35 -18.68 31.38 -14.04
CA SER A 35 -19.45 30.54 -14.96
C SER A 35 -18.78 29.22 -15.36
N TYR A 36 -17.44 29.16 -15.34
CA TYR A 36 -16.68 27.91 -15.53
C TYR A 36 -16.69 26.98 -14.30
N GLY A 37 -17.08 27.49 -13.12
CA GLY A 37 -17.10 26.70 -11.86
C GLY A 37 -18.14 25.58 -11.87
N ASN A 38 -19.24 25.72 -12.64
CA ASN A 38 -20.27 24.69 -12.82
C ASN A 38 -19.85 23.56 -13.81
N THR A 39 -18.67 23.67 -14.44
CA THR A 39 -18.15 22.63 -15.33
C THR A 39 -17.69 21.39 -14.56
N ILE A 40 -17.52 20.28 -15.28
CA ILE A 40 -17.04 19.03 -14.65
C ILE A 40 -15.63 19.19 -14.06
N PHE A 41 -14.78 20.00 -14.69
CA PHE A 41 -13.39 20.19 -14.25
C PHE A 41 -13.30 20.80 -12.85
N TYR A 42 -14.20 21.70 -12.50
CA TYR A 42 -14.25 22.31 -11.17
C TYR A 42 -15.12 21.51 -10.18
N GLY A 43 -15.88 20.53 -10.68
CA GLY A 43 -16.58 19.53 -9.86
C GLY A 43 -15.72 18.36 -9.40
N LEU A 44 -14.47 18.22 -9.90
CA LEU A 44 -13.59 17.08 -9.58
C LEU A 44 -13.28 16.96 -8.08
N GLY A 45 -13.12 18.09 -7.38
CA GLY A 45 -12.92 18.08 -5.91
C GLY A 45 -14.11 17.47 -5.17
N PHE A 46 -15.35 17.75 -5.59
CA PHE A 46 -16.54 17.14 -5.02
C PHE A 46 -16.64 15.65 -5.36
N LEU A 47 -16.29 15.25 -6.56
CA LEU A 47 -16.25 13.83 -6.94
C LEU A 47 -15.17 13.07 -6.17
N ALA A 48 -14.00 13.67 -5.94
CA ALA A 48 -12.96 13.10 -5.08
C ALA A 48 -13.46 12.92 -3.63
N LEU A 49 -14.15 13.92 -3.08
CA LEU A 49 -14.77 13.80 -1.76
C LEU A 49 -15.82 12.69 -1.71
N THR A 50 -16.64 12.53 -2.75
CA THR A 50 -17.62 11.44 -2.87
C THR A 50 -16.91 10.07 -2.79
N CYS A 51 -15.80 9.90 -3.51
CA CYS A 51 -14.98 8.70 -3.42
C CYS A 51 -14.36 8.53 -2.03
N LEU A 52 -13.81 9.58 -1.43
CA LEU A 52 -13.20 9.52 -0.10
C LEU A 52 -14.21 9.06 0.98
N VAL A 53 -15.43 9.56 0.94
CA VAL A 53 -16.51 9.12 1.85
C VAL A 53 -16.85 7.65 1.63
N LEU A 54 -16.98 7.21 0.37
CA LEU A 54 -17.26 5.81 0.06
C LEU A 54 -16.09 4.89 0.46
N LEU A 55 -14.83 5.33 0.29
CA LEU A 55 -13.64 4.62 0.78
C LEU A 55 -13.65 4.48 2.29
N GLY A 56 -14.00 5.54 3.02
CA GLY A 56 -14.14 5.51 4.48
C GLY A 56 -15.20 4.50 4.92
N ILE A 57 -16.41 4.55 4.35
CA ILE A 57 -17.51 3.64 4.71
C ILE A 57 -17.14 2.19 4.37
N SER A 58 -16.70 1.92 3.15
CA SER A 58 -16.34 0.56 2.73
C SER A 58 -15.12 0.02 3.47
N GLY A 59 -14.10 0.86 3.70
CA GLY A 59 -12.88 0.49 4.42
C GLY A 59 -13.15 0.15 5.89
N LEU A 60 -13.94 0.97 6.60
CA LEU A 60 -14.36 0.66 7.98
C LEU A 60 -15.20 -0.61 8.05
N THR A 61 -16.08 -0.84 7.07
CA THR A 61 -16.85 -2.08 6.99
C THR A 61 -15.93 -3.29 6.84
N LEU A 62 -14.94 -3.21 5.92
CA LEU A 62 -13.97 -4.29 5.75
C LEU A 62 -13.14 -4.52 7.03
N ALA A 63 -12.64 -3.46 7.65
CA ALA A 63 -11.86 -3.55 8.88
C ALA A 63 -12.67 -4.18 10.04
N PHE A 64 -13.94 -3.81 10.18
CA PHE A 64 -14.82 -4.34 11.23
C PHE A 64 -15.18 -5.81 11.01
N MET A 65 -15.50 -6.19 9.77
CA MET A 65 -15.93 -7.55 9.43
C MET A 65 -14.80 -8.56 9.34
N GLY A 66 -13.59 -8.11 9.06
CA GLY A 66 -12.39 -8.92 9.03
C GLY A 66 -12.18 -9.75 7.76
N GLN A 67 -10.96 -10.30 7.64
CA GLN A 67 -10.44 -10.89 6.41
C GLN A 67 -11.26 -12.08 5.89
N ASN A 68 -11.67 -13.00 6.76
CA ASN A 68 -12.47 -14.16 6.37
C ASN A 68 -13.81 -13.75 5.73
N TRP A 69 -14.42 -12.67 6.21
CA TRP A 69 -15.68 -12.20 5.63
C TRP A 69 -15.49 -11.67 4.20
N TRP A 70 -14.52 -10.81 3.97
CA TRP A 70 -14.34 -10.23 2.63
C TRP A 70 -13.74 -11.20 1.60
N LEU A 71 -13.07 -12.28 2.04
CA LEU A 71 -12.52 -13.29 1.13
C LEU A 71 -13.54 -14.35 0.71
N PHE A 72 -14.45 -14.75 1.63
CA PHE A 72 -15.23 -15.97 1.45
C PHE A 72 -16.74 -15.76 1.47
N THR A 73 -17.25 -14.54 1.68
CA THR A 73 -18.69 -14.28 1.61
C THR A 73 -19.04 -13.42 0.39
N PRO A 74 -20.22 -13.64 -0.25
CA PRO A 74 -20.62 -12.85 -1.43
C PRO A 74 -20.68 -11.34 -1.16
N TRP A 75 -21.21 -10.94 -0.01
CA TRP A 75 -21.29 -9.53 0.40
C TRP A 75 -19.91 -8.95 0.68
N GLY A 76 -19.03 -9.72 1.32
CA GLY A 76 -17.67 -9.30 1.61
C GLY A 76 -16.86 -9.09 0.32
N ILE A 77 -16.94 -10.01 -0.64
CA ILE A 77 -16.34 -9.90 -1.97
C ILE A 77 -16.86 -8.65 -2.69
N TYR A 78 -18.18 -8.39 -2.61
CA TYR A 78 -18.77 -7.21 -3.23
C TYR A 78 -18.26 -5.92 -2.60
N VAL A 79 -18.28 -5.79 -1.27
CA VAL A 79 -17.80 -4.58 -0.58
C VAL A 79 -16.32 -4.35 -0.83
N ARG A 80 -15.50 -5.42 -0.85
CA ARG A 80 -14.09 -5.33 -1.24
C ARG A 80 -13.93 -4.82 -2.67
N SER A 81 -14.79 -5.28 -3.58
CA SER A 81 -14.79 -4.83 -4.97
C SER A 81 -15.20 -3.36 -5.09
N VAL A 82 -16.22 -2.92 -4.34
CA VAL A 82 -16.60 -1.50 -4.24
C VAL A 82 -15.43 -0.66 -3.76
N HIS A 83 -14.74 -1.10 -2.69
CA HIS A 83 -13.57 -0.39 -2.18
C HIS A 83 -12.47 -0.23 -3.25
N LEU A 84 -12.12 -1.32 -3.95
CA LEU A 84 -11.10 -1.31 -5.01
C LEU A 84 -11.49 -0.40 -6.18
N TRP A 85 -12.73 -0.52 -6.71
CA TRP A 85 -13.18 0.36 -7.80
C TRP A 85 -13.26 1.83 -7.40
N THR A 86 -13.56 2.08 -6.13
CA THR A 86 -13.53 3.45 -5.59
C THR A 86 -12.11 3.99 -5.55
N VAL A 87 -11.10 3.16 -5.20
CA VAL A 87 -9.68 3.57 -5.29
C VAL A 87 -9.30 3.93 -6.72
N GLN A 88 -9.68 3.10 -7.71
CA GLN A 88 -9.41 3.37 -9.13
C GLN A 88 -9.98 4.74 -9.55
N ALA A 89 -11.25 4.99 -9.23
CA ALA A 89 -11.91 6.26 -9.52
C ALA A 89 -11.27 7.44 -8.75
N PHE A 90 -10.96 7.26 -7.49
CA PHE A 90 -10.39 8.29 -6.61
C PHE A 90 -9.04 8.79 -7.12
N ILE A 91 -8.11 7.87 -7.39
CA ILE A 91 -6.78 8.23 -7.89
C ILE A 91 -6.88 8.92 -9.26
N PHE A 92 -7.73 8.39 -10.17
CA PHE A 92 -7.95 9.01 -11.47
C PHE A 92 -8.50 10.44 -11.33
N ILE A 93 -9.49 10.66 -10.48
CA ILE A 93 -10.09 11.97 -10.23
C ILE A 93 -9.07 12.91 -9.57
N LEU A 94 -8.25 12.44 -8.63
CA LEU A 94 -7.21 13.25 -7.99
C LEU A 94 -6.15 13.72 -9.00
N ILE A 95 -5.72 12.85 -9.91
CA ILE A 95 -4.79 13.23 -10.99
C ILE A 95 -5.42 14.30 -11.88
N LEU A 96 -6.67 14.11 -12.32
CA LEU A 96 -7.36 15.13 -13.14
C LEU A 96 -7.55 16.43 -12.37
N HIS A 97 -7.89 16.38 -11.08
CA HIS A 97 -8.03 17.55 -10.22
C HIS A 97 -6.71 18.34 -10.10
N GLY A 98 -5.62 17.63 -9.85
CA GLY A 98 -4.28 18.21 -9.83
C GLY A 98 -3.87 18.82 -11.18
N LEU A 99 -4.16 18.13 -12.29
CA LEU A 99 -3.91 18.64 -13.64
C LEU A 99 -4.72 19.92 -13.95
N VAL A 100 -5.97 20.01 -13.52
CA VAL A 100 -6.77 21.25 -13.64
C VAL A 100 -6.11 22.36 -12.84
N GLY A 101 -5.74 22.11 -11.58
CA GLY A 101 -5.03 23.09 -10.74
C GLY A 101 -3.71 23.54 -11.36
N PHE A 102 -2.95 22.61 -11.96
CA PHE A 102 -1.70 22.92 -12.65
C PHE A 102 -1.92 23.76 -13.91
N THR A 103 -2.75 23.29 -14.85
CA THR A 103 -2.94 23.92 -16.15
C THR A 103 -3.57 25.31 -16.05
N THR A 104 -4.38 25.53 -15.02
CA THR A 104 -5.01 26.83 -14.75
C THR A 104 -4.18 27.75 -13.85
N SER A 105 -2.96 27.37 -13.48
CA SER A 105 -2.13 28.07 -12.51
C SER A 105 -2.85 28.35 -11.18
N GLY A 106 -3.70 27.41 -10.75
CA GLY A 106 -4.55 27.54 -9.58
C GLY A 106 -3.80 27.67 -8.24
N PHE A 107 -2.51 27.41 -8.25
CA PHE A 107 -1.58 27.54 -7.12
C PHE A 107 -0.94 28.94 -6.98
N ARG A 108 -1.32 29.93 -7.80
CA ARG A 108 -0.78 31.31 -7.69
C ARG A 108 -1.16 31.94 -6.33
N LYS A 109 -0.39 32.94 -5.91
CA LYS A 109 -0.72 33.72 -4.71
C LYS A 109 -2.17 34.23 -4.77
N PRO A 110 -2.96 34.14 -3.71
CA PRO A 110 -2.61 33.66 -2.35
C PRO A 110 -2.76 32.15 -2.14
N ARG A 111 -3.08 31.35 -3.17
CA ARG A 111 -3.53 29.95 -3.13
C ARG A 111 -2.39 28.90 -3.04
N ARG A 112 -1.14 29.30 -2.81
CA ARG A 112 0.00 28.36 -2.77
C ARG A 112 -0.19 27.22 -1.79
N MET A 113 -0.71 27.49 -0.59
CA MET A 113 -0.96 26.46 0.43
C MET A 113 -2.10 25.51 0.06
N VAL A 114 -3.06 25.93 -0.76
CA VAL A 114 -4.09 25.04 -1.33
C VAL A 114 -3.42 23.92 -2.12
N TRP A 115 -2.45 24.29 -2.97
CA TRP A 115 -1.68 23.31 -3.74
C TRP A 115 -0.85 22.39 -2.82
N VAL A 116 -0.12 22.95 -1.86
CA VAL A 116 0.74 22.16 -0.95
C VAL A 116 -0.08 21.08 -0.24
N PHE A 117 -1.22 21.45 0.35
CA PHE A 117 -2.07 20.46 1.02
C PHE A 117 -2.67 19.45 0.02
N GLY A 118 -3.14 19.91 -1.14
CA GLY A 118 -3.67 19.02 -2.18
C GLY A 118 -2.62 18.01 -2.70
N ALA A 119 -1.41 18.46 -2.98
CA ALA A 119 -0.30 17.61 -3.41
C ALA A 119 0.12 16.61 -2.30
N THR A 120 0.15 17.07 -1.04
CA THR A 120 0.45 16.19 0.10
C THR A 120 -0.64 15.12 0.27
N ILE A 121 -1.93 15.49 0.16
CA ILE A 121 -3.04 14.51 0.19
C ILE A 121 -2.89 13.50 -0.93
N PHE A 122 -2.54 13.93 -2.14
CA PHE A 122 -2.33 13.05 -3.27
C PHE A 122 -1.19 12.04 -3.01
N CYS A 123 -0.04 12.49 -2.51
CA CYS A 123 1.07 11.61 -2.15
C CYS A 123 0.68 10.61 -1.05
N LEU A 124 -0.03 11.07 0.00
CA LEU A 124 -0.54 10.18 1.04
C LEU A 124 -1.56 9.18 0.49
N ALA A 125 -2.41 9.57 -0.47
CA ALA A 125 -3.35 8.67 -1.11
C ALA A 125 -2.63 7.55 -1.90
N LEU A 126 -1.51 7.84 -2.56
CA LEU A 126 -0.68 6.82 -3.23
C LEU A 126 -0.09 5.83 -2.21
N ILE A 127 0.51 6.34 -1.13
CA ILE A 127 1.05 5.50 -0.03
C ILE A 127 -0.07 4.67 0.61
N GLN A 128 -1.25 5.25 0.80
CA GLN A 128 -2.43 4.57 1.34
C GLN A 128 -2.83 3.36 0.49
N THR A 129 -2.74 3.46 -0.84
CA THR A 129 -3.07 2.33 -1.72
C THR A 129 -2.10 1.16 -1.55
N GLU A 130 -0.83 1.43 -1.37
CA GLU A 130 0.20 0.40 -1.18
C GLU A 130 -0.06 -0.43 0.07
N PHE A 131 -0.27 0.22 1.22
CA PHE A 131 -0.61 -0.48 2.45
C PHE A 131 -1.95 -1.21 2.37
N GLY A 132 -2.93 -0.68 1.62
CA GLY A 132 -4.22 -1.34 1.39
C GLY A 132 -4.10 -2.66 0.62
N TYR A 133 -3.24 -2.69 -0.39
CA TYR A 133 -2.96 -3.93 -1.11
C TYR A 133 -2.28 -4.98 -0.21
N GLY A 134 -1.41 -4.58 0.71
CA GLY A 134 -0.77 -5.47 1.67
C GLY A 134 -1.75 -6.18 2.62
N LEU A 135 -2.94 -5.63 2.84
CA LEU A 135 -3.95 -6.19 3.74
C LEU A 135 -4.88 -7.24 3.09
N ARG A 136 -4.81 -7.46 1.79
CA ARG A 136 -5.75 -8.32 1.06
C ARG A 136 -5.77 -9.78 1.52
N GLY A 137 -4.65 -10.30 2.02
CA GLY A 137 -4.51 -11.68 2.50
C GLY A 137 -4.51 -12.74 1.40
N ASP A 138 -4.11 -12.35 0.19
CA ASP A 138 -3.97 -13.21 -0.98
C ASP A 138 -2.53 -13.18 -1.53
N PHE A 139 -2.24 -13.92 -2.58
CA PHE A 139 -0.91 -13.92 -3.17
C PHE A 139 -0.47 -12.54 -3.66
N ALA A 140 -1.40 -11.74 -4.22
CA ALA A 140 -1.05 -10.39 -4.67
C ALA A 140 -0.59 -9.51 -3.50
N SER A 141 -1.17 -9.68 -2.30
CA SER A 141 -0.71 -8.96 -1.10
C SER A 141 0.67 -9.43 -0.62
N GLN A 142 0.97 -10.73 -0.70
CA GLN A 142 2.30 -11.25 -0.35
C GLN A 142 3.38 -10.68 -1.27
N PHE A 143 3.15 -10.75 -2.58
CA PHE A 143 4.08 -10.25 -3.59
C PHE A 143 4.33 -8.75 -3.45
N ARG A 144 3.26 -7.95 -3.28
CA ARG A 144 3.37 -6.50 -3.09
C ARG A 144 4.02 -6.13 -1.75
N ALA A 145 3.79 -6.93 -0.69
CA ALA A 145 4.41 -6.67 0.61
C ALA A 145 5.94 -6.85 0.56
N VAL A 146 6.43 -7.88 -0.14
CA VAL A 146 7.87 -8.09 -0.35
C VAL A 146 8.48 -6.92 -1.13
N SER A 147 7.96 -6.64 -2.33
CA SER A 147 8.46 -5.54 -3.17
C SER A 147 8.34 -4.17 -2.49
N GLY A 148 7.22 -3.94 -1.76
CA GLY A 148 7.03 -2.69 -1.02
C GLY A 148 8.00 -2.54 0.16
N ALA A 149 8.35 -3.64 0.84
CA ALA A 149 9.35 -3.61 1.91
C ALA A 149 10.72 -3.21 1.37
N ASP A 150 11.13 -3.73 0.22
CA ASP A 150 12.39 -3.38 -0.43
C ASP A 150 12.42 -1.90 -0.82
N PHE A 151 11.32 -1.39 -1.39
CA PHE A 151 11.19 0.04 -1.68
C PHE A 151 11.32 0.92 -0.42
N TRP A 152 10.64 0.58 0.67
CA TRP A 152 10.71 1.38 1.90
C TRP A 152 12.07 1.26 2.61
N ASN A 153 12.74 0.12 2.49
CA ASN A 153 14.11 -0.05 2.95
C ASN A 153 15.07 0.83 2.13
N GLY A 154 14.95 0.83 0.80
CA GLY A 154 15.69 1.72 -0.09
C GLY A 154 15.45 3.21 0.20
N ALA A 155 14.24 3.57 0.64
CA ALA A 155 13.90 4.93 1.10
C ALA A 155 14.37 5.25 2.52
N TYR A 156 15.04 4.35 3.23
CA TYR A 156 15.44 4.47 4.65
C TYR A 156 14.25 4.62 5.63
N LEU A 157 13.07 4.21 5.22
CA LEU A 157 11.82 4.30 6.00
C LEU A 157 11.29 2.93 6.44
N GLY A 158 11.93 1.82 6.06
CA GLY A 158 11.48 0.46 6.32
C GLY A 158 11.22 0.15 7.80
N TYR A 159 11.93 0.80 8.71
CA TYR A 159 11.66 0.70 10.17
C TYR A 159 10.24 1.16 10.54
N TRP A 160 9.76 2.23 9.93
CA TRP A 160 8.46 2.83 10.22
C TRP A 160 7.34 2.36 9.30
N LEU A 161 7.71 1.92 8.09
CA LEU A 161 6.81 1.56 7.00
C LEU A 161 7.19 0.16 6.48
N ASN A 162 6.82 -0.88 7.22
CA ASN A 162 7.09 -2.26 6.84
C ASN A 162 5.82 -2.99 6.38
N PRO A 163 5.59 -3.14 5.07
CA PRO A 163 4.42 -3.84 4.54
C PRO A 163 4.34 -5.34 4.92
N LEU A 164 5.47 -5.95 5.31
CA LEU A 164 5.51 -7.34 5.79
C LEU A 164 4.90 -7.49 7.20
N ASN A 165 4.91 -6.42 8.00
CA ASN A 165 4.26 -6.39 9.30
C ASN A 165 2.77 -6.06 9.15
N TYR A 166 1.93 -7.08 9.19
CA TYR A 166 0.48 -6.94 8.99
C TYR A 166 -0.16 -5.98 9.99
N SER A 167 0.18 -6.05 11.27
CA SER A 167 -0.40 -5.18 12.30
C SER A 167 -0.01 -3.72 12.10
N GLN A 168 1.24 -3.45 11.71
CA GLN A 168 1.70 -2.11 11.37
C GLN A 168 0.97 -1.60 10.11
N THR A 169 0.91 -2.42 9.07
CA THR A 169 0.20 -2.13 7.81
C THR A 169 -1.27 -1.81 8.07
N PHE A 170 -1.94 -2.60 8.91
CA PHE A 170 -3.33 -2.37 9.30
C PHE A 170 -3.51 -1.03 10.00
N LEU A 171 -2.68 -0.71 11.00
CA LEU A 171 -2.75 0.56 11.71
C LEU A 171 -2.51 1.76 10.78
N ILE A 172 -1.50 1.67 9.92
CA ILE A 172 -1.17 2.72 8.96
C ILE A 172 -2.34 2.95 8.00
N HIS A 173 -2.89 1.89 7.40
CA HIS A 173 -3.93 1.99 6.39
C HIS A 173 -5.30 2.35 6.96
N VAL A 174 -5.69 1.80 8.12
CA VAL A 174 -7.05 2.00 8.66
C VAL A 174 -7.15 3.27 9.52
N ALA A 175 -6.06 3.73 10.12
CA ALA A 175 -6.11 4.83 11.07
C ALA A 175 -5.18 5.99 10.72
N LEU A 176 -3.87 5.77 10.62
CA LEU A 176 -2.90 6.88 10.61
C LEU A 176 -2.98 7.72 9.33
N ILE A 177 -2.89 7.09 8.17
CA ILE A 177 -2.96 7.83 6.89
C ILE A 177 -4.35 8.40 6.65
N PRO A 178 -5.48 7.68 6.86
CA PRO A 178 -6.81 8.27 6.74
C PRO A 178 -7.03 9.48 7.64
N LEU A 179 -6.56 9.44 8.89
CA LEU A 179 -6.63 10.59 9.79
C LEU A 179 -5.81 11.78 9.27
N ALA A 180 -4.59 11.54 8.78
CA ALA A 180 -3.75 12.58 8.19
C ALA A 180 -4.41 13.19 6.95
N ILE A 181 -4.95 12.36 6.04
CA ILE A 181 -5.70 12.81 4.86
C ILE A 181 -6.91 13.64 5.28
N PHE A 182 -7.67 13.22 6.29
CA PHE A 182 -8.84 13.93 6.77
C PHE A 182 -8.50 15.32 7.32
N VAL A 183 -7.46 15.42 8.15
CA VAL A 183 -7.00 16.71 8.71
C VAL A 183 -6.52 17.65 7.59
N LEU A 184 -5.71 17.14 6.66
CA LEU A 184 -5.23 17.93 5.53
C LEU A 184 -6.36 18.30 4.56
N PHE A 185 -7.34 17.43 4.36
CA PHE A 185 -8.53 17.73 3.58
C PHE A 185 -9.32 18.88 4.17
N ILE A 186 -9.55 18.89 5.48
CA ILE A 186 -10.22 20.03 6.15
C ILE A 186 -9.44 21.32 5.90
N ALA A 187 -8.12 21.30 6.07
CA ALA A 187 -7.28 22.48 5.85
C ALA A 187 -7.32 22.93 4.36
N HIS A 188 -7.22 21.99 3.42
CA HIS A 188 -7.33 22.25 1.99
C HIS A 188 -8.69 22.88 1.63
N TYR A 189 -9.76 22.30 2.14
CA TYR A 189 -11.13 22.78 1.93
C TYR A 189 -11.34 24.20 2.51
N LEU A 190 -10.90 24.45 3.74
CA LEU A 190 -11.02 25.77 4.37
C LEU A 190 -10.26 26.85 3.60
N LEU A 191 -9.07 26.55 3.10
CA LEU A 191 -8.31 27.47 2.25
C LEU A 191 -8.98 27.70 0.90
N GLU A 192 -9.53 26.64 0.28
CA GLU A 192 -10.28 26.74 -0.97
C GLU A 192 -11.51 27.60 -0.79
N HIS A 193 -12.23 27.43 0.31
CA HIS A 193 -13.38 28.26 0.65
C HIS A 193 -13.01 29.72 0.90
N THR A 194 -11.87 29.96 1.56
CA THR A 194 -11.39 31.32 1.87
C THR A 194 -10.98 32.09 0.62
N TYR A 195 -10.23 31.46 -0.28
CA TYR A 195 -9.70 32.12 -1.47
C TYR A 195 -10.61 32.03 -2.70
N GLY A 196 -11.63 31.19 -2.66
CA GLY A 196 -12.54 30.91 -3.75
C GLY A 196 -11.87 30.15 -4.91
N ILE A 197 -12.63 29.89 -5.98
CA ILE A 197 -12.14 29.20 -7.18
C ILE A 197 -11.06 30.04 -7.86
N ALA A 198 -10.02 29.35 -8.39
CA ALA A 198 -8.93 30.00 -9.10
C ALA A 198 -9.43 30.84 -10.26
N LYS A 199 -9.06 32.11 -10.27
CA LYS A 199 -9.41 33.06 -11.34
C LYS A 199 -8.43 32.90 -12.52
N PRO A 200 -8.90 33.14 -13.76
CA PRO A 200 -8.01 33.19 -14.91
C PRO A 200 -6.86 34.17 -14.70
N TYR A 201 -5.64 33.74 -15.05
CA TYR A 201 -4.45 34.61 -15.00
C TYR A 201 -4.39 35.56 -16.21
N ARG A 202 -5.18 35.30 -17.24
CA ARG A 202 -5.23 36.12 -18.46
C ARG A 202 -6.43 37.04 -18.43
N SER A 203 -6.23 38.30 -18.84
CA SER A 203 -7.28 39.30 -18.90
C SER A 203 -8.25 39.12 -20.08
N ASP A 204 -7.88 38.34 -21.10
CA ASP A 204 -8.73 38.05 -22.27
C ASP A 204 -9.79 36.95 -21.99
N ILE A 205 -9.77 36.33 -20.84
CA ILE A 205 -10.76 35.34 -20.40
C ILE A 205 -11.80 36.06 -19.53
N SER A 206 -12.96 36.35 -20.13
CA SER A 206 -14.09 36.91 -19.38
C SER A 206 -14.98 35.83 -18.82
N TYR A 207 -15.50 36.05 -17.61
CA TYR A 207 -16.48 35.19 -16.95
C TYR A 207 -17.52 36.00 -16.22
N THR A 208 -18.69 35.42 -16.04
CA THR A 208 -19.79 35.98 -15.22
C THR A 208 -19.87 35.21 -13.90
N MET A 209 -20.39 35.84 -12.86
CA MET A 209 -20.71 35.13 -11.61
C MET A 209 -22.11 34.56 -11.68
N GLU A 210 -22.23 33.24 -11.56
CA GLU A 210 -23.49 32.51 -11.67
C GLU A 210 -23.79 31.79 -10.35
N ALA A 211 -25.04 31.37 -10.13
CA ALA A 211 -25.41 30.53 -9.02
C ALA A 211 -24.71 29.15 -9.16
N ALA A 212 -24.26 28.58 -8.03
CA ALA A 212 -23.74 27.24 -8.02
C ALA A 212 -24.85 26.23 -8.33
N ASP A 213 -24.64 25.37 -9.32
CA ASP A 213 -25.61 24.34 -9.71
C ASP A 213 -25.39 23.04 -8.90
N HIS A 214 -25.93 23.03 -7.70
CA HIS A 214 -25.84 21.88 -6.81
C HIS A 214 -26.57 20.64 -7.38
N ARG A 215 -27.58 20.81 -8.22
CA ARG A 215 -28.31 19.68 -8.83
C ARG A 215 -27.42 18.90 -9.77
N ILE A 216 -26.70 19.59 -10.64
CA ILE A 216 -25.74 18.98 -11.56
C ILE A 216 -24.58 18.35 -10.76
N MET A 217 -24.12 19.00 -9.71
CA MET A 217 -23.05 18.48 -8.84
C MET A 217 -23.46 17.15 -8.20
N TYR A 218 -24.63 17.10 -7.55
CA TYR A 218 -25.13 15.86 -6.95
C TYR A 218 -25.44 14.78 -7.98
N ALA A 219 -26.02 15.15 -9.14
CA ALA A 219 -26.28 14.18 -10.20
C ALA A 219 -24.99 13.50 -10.69
N ARG A 220 -23.89 14.25 -10.83
CA ARG A 220 -22.57 13.70 -11.17
C ARG A 220 -22.04 12.76 -10.08
N GLY A 221 -22.18 13.12 -8.79
CA GLY A 221 -21.80 12.25 -7.67
C GLY A 221 -22.59 10.95 -7.66
N ILE A 222 -23.91 11.02 -7.84
CA ILE A 222 -24.79 9.82 -7.91
C ILE A 222 -24.42 8.96 -9.13
N ALA A 223 -24.17 9.56 -10.29
CA ALA A 223 -23.76 8.82 -11.48
C ALA A 223 -22.44 8.09 -11.26
N LEU A 224 -21.46 8.73 -10.58
CA LEU A 224 -20.19 8.10 -10.20
C LEU A 224 -20.41 6.91 -9.26
N LEU A 225 -21.22 7.08 -8.22
CA LEU A 225 -21.53 5.99 -7.27
C LEU A 225 -22.20 4.81 -7.98
N LEU A 226 -23.18 5.08 -8.84
CA LEU A 226 -23.84 4.03 -9.63
C LEU A 226 -22.85 3.30 -10.55
N ALA A 227 -21.95 4.02 -11.19
CA ALA A 227 -20.91 3.41 -12.01
C ALA A 227 -19.98 2.49 -11.18
N ILE A 228 -19.51 2.96 -10.01
CA ILE A 228 -18.68 2.17 -9.10
C ILE A 228 -19.40 0.89 -8.64
N PHE A 229 -20.65 1.01 -8.18
CA PHE A 229 -21.42 -0.14 -7.72
C PHE A 229 -21.70 -1.14 -8.84
N THR A 230 -21.96 -0.65 -10.04
CA THR A 230 -22.18 -1.50 -11.22
C THR A 230 -20.88 -2.23 -11.62
N LEU A 231 -19.76 -1.51 -11.68
CA LEU A 231 -18.47 -2.12 -11.98
C LEU A 231 -18.07 -3.16 -10.92
N ALA A 232 -18.27 -2.87 -9.65
CA ALA A 232 -18.00 -3.79 -8.55
C ALA A 232 -18.87 -5.04 -8.60
N PHE A 233 -20.09 -4.93 -9.11
CA PHE A 233 -21.02 -6.07 -9.25
C PHE A 233 -20.61 -7.01 -10.38
N PHE A 234 -20.17 -6.49 -11.53
CA PHE A 234 -19.79 -7.31 -12.68
C PHE A 234 -18.31 -7.73 -12.69
N PHE A 235 -17.43 -6.94 -12.10
CA PHE A 235 -15.98 -7.14 -12.10
C PHE A 235 -15.44 -7.12 -10.68
N HIS A 236 -15.54 -8.28 -10.03
CA HIS A 236 -15.09 -8.44 -8.65
C HIS A 236 -13.57 -8.28 -8.54
N SER A 237 -13.12 -7.82 -7.37
CA SER A 237 -11.71 -7.88 -6.99
C SER A 237 -11.28 -9.36 -6.97
N PRO A 238 -10.26 -9.74 -7.77
CA PRO A 238 -9.85 -11.13 -7.88
C PRO A 238 -9.19 -11.61 -6.57
N TYR A 239 -9.14 -12.92 -6.41
CA TYR A 239 -8.49 -13.59 -5.29
C TYR A 239 -7.65 -14.75 -5.81
N VAL A 240 -6.38 -14.74 -5.48
CA VAL A 240 -5.46 -15.86 -5.69
C VAL A 240 -4.97 -16.32 -4.33
N PRO A 241 -5.12 -17.60 -3.97
CA PRO A 241 -4.70 -18.08 -2.66
C PRO A 241 -3.26 -17.73 -2.34
N ALA A 242 -3.02 -17.26 -1.12
CA ALA A 242 -1.69 -17.02 -0.58
C ALA A 242 -0.86 -18.31 -0.60
N VAL A 243 0.43 -18.16 -0.85
CA VAL A 243 1.38 -19.29 -0.79
C VAL A 243 1.85 -19.48 0.64
N ARG A 244 1.93 -20.73 1.06
CA ARG A 244 2.42 -21.13 2.40
C ARG A 244 3.68 -21.95 2.30
N ILE A 245 4.58 -21.76 3.26
CA ILE A 245 5.80 -22.56 3.38
C ILE A 245 5.46 -24.06 3.43
N ALA A 246 4.38 -24.43 4.12
CA ALA A 246 3.92 -25.80 4.23
C ALA A 246 3.57 -26.45 2.88
N ASP A 247 2.98 -25.71 1.96
CA ASP A 247 2.61 -26.23 0.62
C ASP A 247 3.87 -26.46 -0.20
N ILE A 248 4.83 -25.54 -0.16
CA ILE A 248 6.12 -25.71 -0.82
C ILE A 248 6.91 -26.87 -0.20
N ALA A 249 6.91 -27.00 1.13
CA ALA A 249 7.60 -28.09 1.81
C ALA A 249 7.06 -29.49 1.44
N ARG A 250 5.74 -29.59 1.20
CA ARG A 250 5.13 -30.85 0.72
C ARG A 250 5.45 -31.14 -0.73
N ALA A 251 5.47 -30.11 -1.60
CA ALA A 251 5.68 -30.25 -3.04
C ALA A 251 7.16 -30.30 -3.41
N ARG A 252 8.02 -29.51 -2.76
CA ARG A 252 9.42 -29.28 -3.12
C ARG A 252 10.32 -29.27 -1.89
N GLN A 253 10.28 -30.34 -1.06
CA GLN A 253 11.08 -30.46 0.16
C GLN A 253 12.58 -30.12 -0.03
N PRO A 254 13.28 -30.55 -1.12
CA PRO A 254 14.69 -30.19 -1.30
C PRO A 254 14.93 -28.69 -1.37
N LEU A 255 14.01 -27.91 -1.97
CA LEU A 255 14.11 -26.45 -2.04
C LEU A 255 14.08 -25.86 -0.61
N VAL A 256 13.09 -26.23 0.21
CA VAL A 256 12.97 -25.74 1.59
C VAL A 256 14.21 -26.15 2.41
N THR A 257 14.70 -27.38 2.22
CA THR A 257 15.90 -27.86 2.95
C THR A 257 17.14 -27.04 2.57
N THR A 258 17.29 -26.73 1.29
CA THR A 258 18.41 -25.90 0.79
C THR A 258 18.31 -24.49 1.33
N THR A 259 17.13 -23.88 1.33
CA THR A 259 16.92 -22.54 1.87
C THR A 259 17.20 -22.48 3.37
N LEU A 260 16.66 -23.42 4.16
CA LEU A 260 17.02 -23.53 5.59
C LEU A 260 18.53 -23.58 5.83
N LEU A 261 19.26 -24.28 4.96
CA LEU A 261 20.71 -24.36 5.05
C LEU A 261 21.41 -23.06 4.64
N GLN A 262 20.91 -22.36 3.63
CA GLN A 262 21.40 -21.04 3.21
C GLN A 262 21.18 -20.00 4.33
N GLU A 263 20.03 -20.04 5.00
CA GLU A 263 19.78 -19.20 6.18
C GLU A 263 20.72 -19.55 7.34
N PHE A 264 20.95 -20.84 7.57
CA PHE A 264 21.89 -21.29 8.59
C PHE A 264 23.32 -20.84 8.31
N ASP A 265 23.75 -20.87 7.05
CA ASP A 265 25.09 -20.48 6.61
C ASP A 265 25.22 -18.97 6.32
N ARG A 266 24.11 -18.24 6.36
CA ARG A 266 24.01 -16.78 6.04
C ARG A 266 24.41 -16.47 4.61
N THR A 267 23.97 -17.28 3.67
CA THR A 267 24.23 -17.13 2.22
C THR A 267 22.92 -16.94 1.44
N SER A 268 21.77 -16.82 2.12
CA SER A 268 20.48 -16.50 1.48
C SER A 268 20.46 -15.07 0.93
N GLY A 269 19.50 -14.78 0.08
CA GLY A 269 19.21 -13.43 -0.41
C GLY A 269 18.97 -12.47 0.76
N THR A 270 18.08 -12.83 1.68
CA THR A 270 17.79 -12.04 2.88
C THR A 270 19.05 -11.76 3.71
N ALA A 271 19.89 -12.78 3.99
CA ALA A 271 21.10 -12.59 4.78
C ALA A 271 22.08 -11.60 4.16
N THR A 272 22.23 -11.62 2.83
CA THR A 272 23.19 -10.77 2.11
C THR A 272 22.62 -9.37 1.82
N TYR A 273 21.35 -9.27 1.55
CA TYR A 273 20.67 -7.99 1.27
C TYR A 273 20.51 -7.14 2.54
N LEU A 274 20.14 -7.77 3.67
CA LEU A 274 20.00 -7.10 4.97
C LEU A 274 21.31 -6.44 5.44
N ASP A 275 22.46 -7.02 5.14
CA ASP A 275 23.75 -6.42 5.47
C ASP A 275 24.04 -5.11 4.73
N SER A 276 23.35 -4.84 3.62
CA SER A 276 23.64 -3.70 2.75
C SER A 276 22.61 -2.57 2.84
N ILE A 277 21.32 -2.85 3.04
CA ILE A 277 20.25 -1.84 2.90
C ILE A 277 19.23 -1.87 4.02
N ASP A 278 18.96 -3.02 4.64
CA ASP A 278 17.86 -3.19 5.58
C ASP A 278 18.22 -2.61 6.97
N PRO A 279 17.44 -1.67 7.52
CA PRO A 279 17.59 -1.21 8.90
C PRO A 279 17.29 -2.30 9.95
N TYR A 280 16.63 -3.38 9.55
CA TYR A 280 16.27 -4.53 10.40
C TYR A 280 17.26 -5.69 10.29
N SER A 281 18.56 -5.44 10.30
CA SER A 281 19.51 -6.56 10.29
C SER A 281 19.19 -7.52 11.44
N PHE A 282 18.86 -8.76 11.11
CA PHE A 282 18.65 -9.83 12.06
C PHE A 282 19.50 -11.04 11.71
N ASP A 283 19.80 -11.85 12.71
CA ASP A 283 20.55 -13.10 12.47
C ASP A 283 19.63 -14.14 11.83
N THR A 284 19.72 -14.32 10.51
CA THR A 284 18.88 -15.27 9.76
C THR A 284 19.06 -16.71 10.27
N ARG A 285 20.27 -17.11 10.67
CA ARG A 285 20.51 -18.39 11.33
C ARG A 285 19.68 -18.53 12.59
N GLN A 286 19.68 -17.50 13.44
CA GLN A 286 18.94 -17.52 14.70
C GLN A 286 17.44 -17.61 14.43
N VAL A 287 16.92 -16.78 13.55
CA VAL A 287 15.49 -16.67 13.27
C VAL A 287 14.94 -17.92 12.58
N TYR A 288 15.61 -18.39 11.52
CA TYR A 288 15.05 -19.45 10.67
C TYR A 288 15.43 -20.85 11.07
N VAL A 289 16.50 -21.03 11.85
CA VAL A 289 16.94 -22.39 12.19
C VAL A 289 17.01 -22.61 13.68
N VAL A 290 17.75 -21.77 14.41
CA VAL A 290 18.04 -22.03 15.81
C VAL A 290 16.80 -21.86 16.70
N SER A 291 16.11 -20.71 16.60
CA SER A 291 14.94 -20.44 17.44
C SER A 291 13.78 -21.42 17.20
N PRO A 292 13.37 -21.73 15.96
CA PRO A 292 12.34 -22.75 15.72
C PRO A 292 12.76 -24.14 16.23
N TYR A 293 14.03 -24.52 16.03
CA TYR A 293 14.57 -25.78 16.55
C TYR A 293 14.54 -25.84 18.08
N GLU A 294 15.02 -24.81 18.76
CA GLU A 294 15.05 -24.74 20.23
C GLU A 294 13.63 -24.72 20.82
N THR A 295 12.71 -23.98 20.21
CA THR A 295 11.30 -23.95 20.64
C THR A 295 10.65 -25.32 20.53
N TYR A 296 10.87 -26.04 19.44
CA TYR A 296 10.38 -27.41 19.28
C TYR A 296 10.99 -28.35 20.34
N ARG A 297 12.32 -28.28 20.51
CA ARG A 297 13.02 -29.09 21.50
C ARG A 297 12.58 -28.80 22.94
N ALA A 298 12.30 -27.54 23.27
CA ALA A 298 11.76 -27.19 24.60
C ALA A 298 10.37 -27.82 24.82
N SER A 299 9.50 -27.84 23.80
CA SER A 299 8.20 -28.52 23.91
C SER A 299 8.32 -30.04 24.05
N GLU A 300 9.25 -30.68 23.33
CA GLU A 300 9.54 -32.09 23.49
C GLU A 300 10.05 -32.42 24.91
N ARG A 301 11.00 -31.64 25.44
CA ARG A 301 11.52 -31.80 26.79
C ARG A 301 10.41 -31.71 27.83
N THR A 302 9.49 -30.76 27.67
CA THR A 302 8.34 -30.63 28.57
C THR A 302 7.43 -31.85 28.51
N ALA A 303 7.16 -32.39 27.31
CA ALA A 303 6.34 -33.58 27.12
C ALA A 303 7.05 -34.84 27.70
N VAL A 304 8.37 -35.01 27.48
CA VAL A 304 9.18 -36.09 28.01
C VAL A 304 9.25 -36.03 29.52
N ALA A 305 9.47 -34.86 30.11
CA ALA A 305 9.47 -34.69 31.57
C ALA A 305 8.11 -35.06 32.19
N ALA A 306 7.01 -34.68 31.53
CA ALA A 306 5.67 -35.05 31.98
C ALA A 306 5.39 -36.57 31.88
N SER A 307 6.04 -37.29 30.95
CA SER A 307 5.92 -38.74 30.80
C SER A 307 6.84 -39.55 31.70
N GLY A 308 7.76 -38.89 32.42
CA GLY A 308 8.73 -39.56 33.29
C GLY A 308 9.86 -40.32 32.56
N THR A 309 10.01 -40.13 31.27
CA THR A 309 11.08 -40.72 30.45
C THR A 309 12.32 -39.82 30.45
N PRO A 310 13.56 -40.37 30.53
CA PRO A 310 14.75 -39.52 30.45
C PRO A 310 14.96 -38.95 29.06
N GLU A 311 15.44 -37.69 28.99
CA GLU A 311 15.84 -37.06 27.71
C GLU A 311 17.05 -37.80 27.13
N THR A 312 16.92 -38.38 25.94
CA THR A 312 17.97 -39.20 25.32
C THR A 312 18.68 -38.53 24.14
N ALA A 313 18.12 -37.50 23.57
CA ALA A 313 18.68 -36.89 22.37
C ALA A 313 19.59 -35.68 22.70
N PRO A 314 20.86 -35.69 22.23
CA PRO A 314 21.76 -34.55 22.40
C PRO A 314 21.24 -33.29 21.70
N ASP A 315 21.53 -32.14 22.29
CA ASP A 315 21.18 -30.84 21.72
C ASP A 315 22.11 -30.54 20.53
N ALA A 316 21.55 -30.64 19.33
CA ALA A 316 22.31 -30.49 18.09
C ALA A 316 22.88 -29.07 17.93
N TRP A 317 22.15 -28.03 18.38
CA TRP A 317 22.68 -26.67 18.35
C TRP A 317 23.88 -26.50 19.25
N LYS A 318 23.84 -27.00 20.49
CA LYS A 318 24.99 -26.97 21.42
C LYS A 318 26.17 -27.76 20.89
N ALA A 319 25.92 -28.89 20.26
CA ALA A 319 26.98 -29.71 19.63
C ALA A 319 27.67 -28.95 18.51
N PHE A 320 26.92 -28.24 17.65
CA PHE A 320 27.49 -27.39 16.62
C PHE A 320 28.23 -26.18 17.21
N ALA A 321 27.61 -25.47 18.16
CA ALA A 321 28.19 -24.28 18.78
C ALA A 321 29.51 -24.52 19.49
N ASN A 322 29.70 -25.74 20.08
CA ASN A 322 30.91 -26.14 20.78
C ASN A 322 31.96 -26.78 19.84
N ALA A 323 31.63 -27.02 18.57
CA ALA A 323 32.56 -27.63 17.63
C ALA A 323 33.65 -26.66 17.17
N SER A 324 34.83 -27.21 16.82
CA SER A 324 35.92 -26.40 16.23
C SER A 324 35.52 -25.75 14.90
N PRO A 325 36.14 -24.64 14.51
CA PRO A 325 35.82 -23.98 13.23
C PRO A 325 35.97 -24.89 12.00
N SER A 326 36.91 -25.84 12.03
CA SER A 326 37.09 -26.84 10.95
C SER A 326 35.96 -27.85 10.92
N ALA A 327 35.52 -28.35 12.11
CA ALA A 327 34.40 -29.26 12.23
C ALA A 327 33.08 -28.57 11.79
N ARG A 328 32.83 -27.31 12.18
CA ARG A 328 31.65 -26.57 11.75
C ARG A 328 31.57 -26.47 10.23
N ARG A 329 32.70 -26.11 9.55
CA ARG A 329 32.76 -26.09 8.07
C ARG A 329 32.47 -27.46 7.45
N ALA A 330 33.03 -28.52 8.03
CA ALA A 330 32.76 -29.88 7.57
C ALA A 330 31.29 -30.29 7.73
N TYR A 331 30.66 -29.93 8.85
CA TYR A 331 29.23 -30.19 9.11
C TYR A 331 28.34 -29.45 8.07
N VAL A 332 28.60 -28.18 7.80
CA VAL A 332 27.84 -27.40 6.80
C VAL A 332 28.05 -28.01 5.42
N ALA A 333 29.27 -28.29 4.99
CA ALA A 333 29.54 -28.91 3.69
C ALA A 333 28.88 -30.27 3.51
N GLN A 334 28.76 -31.08 4.59
CA GLN A 334 28.01 -32.32 4.55
C GLN A 334 26.50 -32.10 4.49
N ALA A 335 25.99 -31.07 5.16
CA ALA A 335 24.58 -30.70 5.12
C ALA A 335 24.13 -30.23 3.72
N TYR A 336 24.98 -29.54 2.95
CA TYR A 336 24.67 -29.21 1.55
C TYR A 336 24.53 -30.46 0.68
N ARG A 337 25.36 -31.51 0.90
CA ARG A 337 25.20 -32.78 0.21
C ARG A 337 23.91 -33.50 0.61
N PHE A 338 23.50 -33.39 1.87
CA PHE A 338 22.22 -33.88 2.34
C PHE A 338 21.05 -33.14 1.64
N ALA A 339 21.08 -31.82 1.61
CA ALA A 339 20.01 -31.01 1.00
C ALA A 339 19.84 -31.31 -0.51
N SER A 340 20.95 -31.55 -1.22
CA SER A 340 20.96 -31.85 -2.66
C SER A 340 20.58 -33.30 -2.97
N SER A 341 20.54 -34.20 -1.97
CA SER A 341 20.28 -35.63 -2.17
C SER A 341 18.80 -35.90 -2.35
N SER A 342 18.44 -36.67 -3.37
CA SER A 342 17.09 -37.20 -3.53
C SER A 342 16.76 -38.29 -2.50
N ASP A 343 17.78 -38.94 -1.97
CA ASP A 343 17.67 -39.98 -0.89
C ASP A 343 18.13 -39.41 0.47
N GLN A 344 17.25 -38.64 1.09
CA GLN A 344 17.50 -38.07 2.42
C GLN A 344 17.42 -39.15 3.53
N GLY A 345 16.84 -40.30 3.26
CA GLY A 345 16.82 -41.43 4.17
C GLY A 345 18.22 -41.97 4.53
N ARG A 346 19.18 -41.85 3.59
CA ARG A 346 20.60 -42.19 3.80
C ARG A 346 21.25 -41.50 5.00
N TYR A 347 20.72 -40.35 5.40
CA TYR A 347 21.24 -39.53 6.47
C TYR A 347 20.43 -39.66 7.78
N ALA A 348 19.47 -40.56 7.85
CA ALA A 348 18.57 -40.72 8.99
C ALA A 348 19.29 -40.92 10.35
N THR A 349 20.48 -41.51 10.31
CA THR A 349 21.32 -41.77 11.50
C THR A 349 22.58 -40.90 11.54
N SER A 350 22.57 -39.73 10.86
CA SER A 350 23.76 -38.87 10.83
C SER A 350 24.07 -38.26 12.18
N SER A 351 25.32 -38.34 12.59
CA SER A 351 25.82 -37.62 13.78
C SER A 351 26.12 -36.14 13.53
N ASN A 352 25.85 -35.65 12.32
CA ASN A 352 26.04 -34.24 11.96
C ASN A 352 24.96 -33.37 12.61
N PRO A 353 25.32 -32.43 13.50
CA PRO A 353 24.34 -31.63 14.23
C PRO A 353 23.51 -30.72 13.29
N VAL A 354 24.05 -30.23 12.18
CA VAL A 354 23.31 -29.41 11.22
C VAL A 354 22.23 -30.24 10.52
N ILE A 355 22.57 -31.45 10.07
CA ILE A 355 21.60 -32.38 9.48
C ILE A 355 20.51 -32.75 10.50
N SER A 356 20.88 -32.99 11.75
CA SER A 356 19.89 -33.26 12.81
C SER A 356 18.90 -32.13 13.03
N MET A 357 19.36 -30.86 13.03
CA MET A 357 18.47 -29.70 13.10
C MET A 357 17.55 -29.63 11.88
N LEU A 358 18.07 -29.79 10.63
CA LEU A 358 17.26 -29.80 9.44
C LEU A 358 16.21 -30.92 9.44
N GLN A 359 16.58 -32.12 9.88
CA GLN A 359 15.66 -33.26 10.01
C GLN A 359 14.53 -32.99 11.01
N THR A 360 14.77 -32.20 12.04
CA THR A 360 13.73 -31.74 12.98
C THR A 360 12.82 -30.69 12.35
N LEU A 361 13.39 -29.74 11.61
CA LEU A 361 12.63 -28.64 11.02
C LEU A 361 11.77 -29.06 9.83
N ILE A 362 12.21 -30.03 8.99
CA ILE A 362 11.46 -30.45 7.80
C ILE A 362 10.03 -30.94 8.12
N PRO A 363 9.76 -31.78 9.10
CA PRO A 363 8.39 -32.11 9.47
C PRO A 363 7.57 -30.90 9.95
N MET A 364 8.21 -29.97 10.65
CA MET A 364 7.57 -28.75 11.13
C MET A 364 7.16 -27.85 9.97
N THR A 365 8.01 -27.72 8.92
CA THR A 365 7.64 -26.96 7.73
C THR A 365 6.44 -27.58 7.03
N LYS A 366 6.39 -28.89 6.88
CA LYS A 366 5.29 -29.62 6.23
C LYS A 366 3.97 -29.55 6.99
N SER A 367 4.00 -29.48 8.31
CA SER A 367 2.80 -29.39 9.16
C SER A 367 2.23 -27.96 9.25
N GLY A 368 3.00 -26.95 8.88
CA GLY A 368 2.67 -25.53 9.06
C GLY A 368 3.08 -24.98 10.44
N LEU A 369 3.58 -25.82 11.36
CA LEU A 369 4.07 -25.37 12.67
C LEU A 369 5.22 -24.37 12.53
N TYR A 370 6.13 -24.61 11.58
CA TYR A 370 7.27 -23.75 11.33
C TYR A 370 6.84 -22.32 10.95
N GLU A 371 5.92 -22.20 9.99
CA GLU A 371 5.36 -20.91 9.56
C GLU A 371 4.68 -20.19 10.72
N SER A 372 3.88 -20.92 11.50
CA SER A 372 3.24 -20.36 12.70
C SER A 372 4.22 -19.85 13.76
N LEU A 373 5.40 -20.47 13.89
CA LEU A 373 6.44 -19.98 14.79
C LEU A 373 7.13 -18.73 14.26
N LEU A 374 7.29 -18.60 12.94
CA LEU A 374 7.86 -17.40 12.33
C LEU A 374 6.91 -16.18 12.45
N ASP A 375 5.60 -16.42 12.35
CA ASP A 375 4.58 -15.37 12.36
C ASP A 375 4.04 -15.06 13.78
N ALA A 376 4.45 -15.85 14.80
CA ALA A 376 3.93 -15.72 16.15
C ALA A 376 4.57 -14.53 16.88
N GLU A 377 3.96 -13.38 16.78
CA GLU A 377 4.23 -12.24 17.65
C GLU A 377 2.97 -11.84 18.42
N ASN A 378 2.98 -11.94 19.73
CA ASN A 378 1.86 -11.52 20.56
C ASN A 378 2.19 -10.13 21.17
N PRO A 379 1.38 -9.07 20.94
CA PRO A 379 0.00 -9.07 20.40
C PRO A 379 -0.13 -8.76 18.91
N SER A 380 0.92 -8.70 18.14
CA SER A 380 0.88 -8.29 16.72
C SER A 380 1.08 -9.47 15.76
N ILE A 381 0.56 -9.34 14.55
CA ILE A 381 0.76 -10.27 13.45
C ILE A 381 1.82 -9.68 12.53
N ASN A 382 2.93 -10.40 12.37
CA ASN A 382 4.07 -9.96 11.58
C ASN A 382 4.54 -11.09 10.66
N TYR A 383 4.37 -10.92 9.35
CA TYR A 383 4.76 -11.90 8.33
C TYR A 383 6.17 -11.66 7.78
N THR A 384 6.97 -10.78 8.40
CA THR A 384 8.30 -10.44 7.88
C THR A 384 9.14 -11.68 7.64
N TYR A 385 9.20 -12.57 8.62
CA TYR A 385 10.08 -13.74 8.52
C TYR A 385 9.54 -14.80 7.56
N SER A 386 8.25 -15.10 7.57
CA SER A 386 7.68 -16.09 6.67
C SER A 386 7.71 -15.66 5.21
N LEU A 387 7.42 -14.36 4.93
CA LEU A 387 7.46 -13.84 3.57
C LEU A 387 8.88 -13.69 3.03
N ARG A 388 9.84 -13.25 3.85
CA ARG A 388 11.26 -13.25 3.45
C ARG A 388 11.79 -14.66 3.19
N PHE A 389 11.39 -15.65 3.98
CA PHE A 389 11.77 -17.04 3.72
C PHE A 389 11.19 -17.59 2.41
N LEU A 390 9.95 -17.20 2.05
CA LEU A 390 9.36 -17.51 0.75
C LEU A 390 10.10 -16.82 -0.39
N ASP A 391 10.55 -15.60 -0.19
CA ASP A 391 11.33 -14.81 -1.13
C ASP A 391 12.69 -15.45 -1.41
N ASP A 392 13.40 -15.85 -0.38
CA ASP A 392 14.68 -16.58 -0.50
C ASP A 392 14.56 -17.93 -1.24
N MET A 393 13.35 -18.49 -1.34
CA MET A 393 13.04 -19.64 -2.19
C MET A 393 12.72 -19.24 -3.65
N GLY A 394 12.64 -17.94 -3.99
CA GLY A 394 12.23 -17.43 -5.29
C GLY A 394 10.75 -17.71 -5.63
N ILE A 395 9.93 -18.00 -4.61
CA ILE A 395 8.52 -18.39 -4.80
C ILE A 395 7.63 -17.23 -5.26
N PRO A 396 7.75 -16.02 -4.68
CA PRO A 396 6.96 -14.88 -5.13
C PRO A 396 7.14 -14.57 -6.61
N GLU A 397 8.37 -14.57 -7.11
CA GLU A 397 8.73 -14.29 -8.51
C GLU A 397 8.24 -15.40 -9.45
N GLU A 398 8.48 -16.67 -9.07
CA GLU A 398 8.03 -17.82 -9.86
C GLU A 398 6.48 -17.83 -10.00
N ARG A 399 5.79 -17.55 -8.90
CA ARG A 399 4.33 -17.49 -8.88
C ARG A 399 3.80 -16.29 -9.66
N ALA A 400 4.43 -15.11 -9.51
CA ALA A 400 4.10 -13.90 -10.23
C ALA A 400 4.27 -14.11 -11.76
N ALA A 401 5.36 -14.74 -12.18
CA ALA A 401 5.59 -15.09 -13.59
C ALA A 401 4.48 -16.01 -14.14
N THR A 402 4.06 -17.03 -13.37
CA THR A 402 2.96 -17.92 -13.73
C THR A 402 1.62 -17.19 -13.88
N LEU A 403 1.40 -16.14 -13.11
CA LEU A 403 0.19 -15.31 -13.12
C LEU A 403 0.29 -14.13 -14.09
N HIS A 404 1.32 -14.09 -14.94
CA HIS A 404 1.60 -13.00 -15.87
C HIS A 404 1.81 -11.64 -15.20
N MET A 405 2.26 -11.63 -13.97
CA MET A 405 2.78 -10.47 -13.24
C MET A 405 4.29 -10.32 -13.43
N SER A 406 4.86 -10.99 -14.42
CA SER A 406 6.28 -10.96 -14.71
C SER A 406 6.77 -9.56 -15.06
N THR A 407 7.92 -9.21 -14.56
CA THR A 407 8.42 -7.88 -14.31
C THR A 407 7.55 -7.19 -13.25
N VAL A 408 8.02 -7.25 -12.04
CA VAL A 408 7.34 -6.89 -10.80
C VAL A 408 6.48 -5.63 -10.95
N GLU A 409 7.06 -4.57 -11.45
CA GLU A 409 6.45 -3.26 -11.53
C GLU A 409 5.38 -3.20 -12.62
N TRP A 410 5.69 -3.77 -13.80
CA TRP A 410 4.76 -3.77 -14.93
C TRP A 410 3.54 -4.67 -14.69
N GLY A 411 3.73 -5.79 -14.00
CA GLY A 411 2.64 -6.68 -13.61
C GLY A 411 1.66 -5.98 -12.67
N MET A 412 2.15 -5.31 -11.63
CA MET A 412 1.31 -4.56 -10.69
C MET A 412 0.56 -3.39 -11.34
N VAL A 413 1.17 -2.74 -12.32
CA VAL A 413 0.57 -1.63 -13.06
C VAL A 413 -0.50 -2.09 -14.04
N LYS A 414 -0.29 -3.22 -14.69
CA LYS A 414 -1.06 -3.67 -15.85
C LYS A 414 -2.43 -4.20 -15.50
N ASP A 415 -2.51 -5.15 -14.58
CA ASP A 415 -3.77 -5.79 -14.21
C ASP A 415 -3.75 -6.36 -12.79
N GLU A 416 -4.92 -6.64 -12.25
CA GLU A 416 -5.07 -7.36 -11.00
C GLU A 416 -4.82 -8.86 -11.22
N THR A 417 -4.11 -9.44 -10.27
CA THR A 417 -3.76 -10.87 -10.26
C THR A 417 -4.99 -11.75 -10.37
N GLY A 418 -5.00 -12.63 -11.35
CA GLY A 418 -6.08 -13.62 -11.55
C GLY A 418 -7.33 -13.07 -12.25
N SER A 419 -7.30 -11.83 -12.74
CA SER A 419 -8.41 -11.26 -13.50
C SER A 419 -8.46 -11.82 -14.94
N ILE A 420 -9.52 -12.55 -15.26
CA ILE A 420 -9.75 -13.11 -16.61
C ILE A 420 -9.97 -11.99 -17.64
N TYR A 421 -10.64 -10.91 -17.21
CA TYR A 421 -11.03 -9.79 -18.08
C TYR A 421 -10.07 -8.61 -18.00
N LYS A 422 -8.94 -8.74 -17.26
CA LYS A 422 -8.03 -7.63 -16.91
C LYS A 422 -8.76 -6.43 -16.27
N LEU A 423 -9.84 -6.71 -15.55
CA LEU A 423 -10.65 -5.78 -14.80
C LEU A 423 -10.92 -6.35 -13.41
N PRO A 424 -10.77 -5.58 -12.35
CA PRO A 424 -10.30 -4.19 -12.32
C PRO A 424 -8.84 -4.06 -12.83
N PRO A 425 -8.44 -2.88 -13.31
CA PRO A 425 -7.05 -2.65 -13.71
C PRO A 425 -6.13 -2.71 -12.49
N GLY A 426 -4.83 -2.94 -12.71
CA GLY A 426 -3.80 -2.90 -11.68
C GLY A 426 -3.56 -1.48 -11.13
N SER A 427 -2.48 -1.32 -10.39
CA SER A 427 -2.08 -0.03 -9.79
C SER A 427 -1.34 0.85 -10.81
N TRP A 428 -2.02 1.22 -11.90
CA TRP A 428 -1.46 1.99 -13.02
C TRP A 428 -0.82 3.33 -12.61
N TRP A 429 -1.19 3.87 -11.46
CA TRP A 429 -0.57 5.07 -10.88
C TRP A 429 0.87 4.85 -10.38
N LEU A 430 1.32 3.61 -10.23
CA LEU A 430 2.71 3.26 -9.93
C LEU A 430 3.62 3.29 -11.16
N MET A 431 3.12 3.69 -12.34
CA MET A 431 3.92 3.80 -13.56
C MET A 431 5.23 4.60 -13.37
N PRO A 432 5.25 5.73 -12.63
CA PRO A 432 6.52 6.44 -12.39
C PRO A 432 7.53 5.60 -11.62
N LEU A 433 7.08 4.78 -10.66
CA LEU A 433 7.94 3.84 -9.94
C LEU A 433 8.44 2.73 -10.87
N ALA A 434 7.54 2.13 -11.65
CA ALA A 434 7.89 1.08 -12.59
C ALA A 434 8.94 1.53 -13.62
N VAL A 435 8.79 2.75 -14.15
CA VAL A 435 9.79 3.35 -15.07
C VAL A 435 11.09 3.62 -14.35
N SER A 436 11.05 4.12 -13.13
CA SER A 436 12.22 4.42 -12.31
C SER A 436 13.02 3.15 -12.04
N ASN A 437 12.41 2.10 -11.53
CA ASN A 437 13.06 0.83 -11.26
C ASN A 437 13.65 0.24 -12.55
N TYR A 438 12.91 0.23 -13.65
CA TYR A 438 13.42 -0.26 -14.93
C TYR A 438 14.69 0.47 -15.39
N VAL A 439 14.75 1.78 -15.22
CA VAL A 439 15.90 2.60 -15.63
C VAL A 439 17.11 2.39 -14.72
N PHE A 440 16.89 2.29 -13.40
CA PHE A 440 17.98 2.19 -12.42
C PHE A 440 18.42 0.77 -12.11
N ASP A 441 17.60 -0.24 -12.39
CA ASP A 441 17.98 -1.64 -12.27
C ASP A 441 18.99 -2.09 -13.37
N LEU A 442 19.13 -1.30 -14.43
CA LEU A 442 20.05 -1.62 -15.53
C LEU A 442 21.54 -1.52 -15.18
N PRO A 443 22.05 -0.48 -14.46
CA PRO A 443 23.48 -0.32 -14.21
C PRO A 443 23.98 -1.06 -12.96
N ASP A 444 23.21 -1.14 -11.88
CA ASP A 444 23.63 -1.79 -10.64
C ASP A 444 22.41 -2.31 -9.86
N LYS A 445 22.11 -3.59 -10.00
CA LYS A 445 20.95 -4.23 -9.38
C LYS A 445 20.94 -4.19 -7.86
N ALA A 446 22.09 -4.13 -7.21
CA ALA A 446 22.21 -4.16 -5.76
C ALA A 446 21.60 -2.91 -5.07
N TYR A 447 21.50 -1.80 -5.79
CA TYR A 447 21.03 -0.52 -5.25
C TYR A 447 19.84 0.08 -6.02
N GLY A 448 19.25 -0.65 -6.96
CA GLY A 448 18.18 -0.16 -7.85
C GLY A 448 16.97 0.37 -7.08
N ASP A 449 16.52 -0.32 -6.06
CA ASP A 449 15.38 0.09 -5.22
C ASP A 449 15.67 1.39 -4.46
N ARG A 450 16.87 1.53 -3.91
CA ARG A 450 17.29 2.76 -3.22
C ARG A 450 17.30 3.95 -4.19
N ASP A 451 17.92 3.80 -5.34
CA ASP A 451 18.06 4.88 -6.31
C ASP A 451 16.68 5.30 -6.86
N ALA A 452 15.78 4.34 -7.09
CA ALA A 452 14.40 4.60 -7.47
C ALA A 452 13.61 5.34 -6.36
N ALA A 453 13.76 4.92 -5.10
CA ALA A 453 13.11 5.55 -3.95
C ALA A 453 13.61 6.99 -3.73
N GLU A 454 14.92 7.24 -3.85
CA GLU A 454 15.51 8.57 -3.72
C GLU A 454 14.98 9.53 -4.81
N ILE A 455 14.88 9.08 -6.05
CA ILE A 455 14.36 9.90 -7.15
C ILE A 455 12.88 10.20 -6.97
N LEU A 456 12.07 9.20 -6.60
CA LEU A 456 10.67 9.43 -6.31
C LEU A 456 10.49 10.38 -5.13
N GLY A 457 11.32 10.29 -4.11
CA GLY A 457 11.34 11.23 -2.99
C GLY A 457 11.58 12.67 -3.46
N VAL A 458 12.56 12.88 -4.33
CA VAL A 458 12.82 14.20 -4.94
C VAL A 458 11.62 14.68 -5.75
N LEU A 459 11.01 13.82 -6.58
CA LEU A 459 9.84 14.18 -7.39
C LEU A 459 8.64 14.56 -6.51
N VAL A 460 8.41 13.86 -5.39
CA VAL A 460 7.37 14.18 -4.41
C VAL A 460 7.62 15.57 -3.80
N ILE A 461 8.84 15.85 -3.35
CA ILE A 461 9.22 17.16 -2.79
C ILE A 461 9.01 18.26 -3.83
N LEU A 462 9.43 18.04 -5.08
CA LEU A 462 9.23 18.99 -6.17
C LEU A 462 7.74 19.22 -6.46
N ALA A 463 6.92 18.18 -6.47
CA ALA A 463 5.48 18.28 -6.71
C ALA A 463 4.77 19.10 -5.60
N ILE A 464 5.11 18.87 -4.33
CA ILE A 464 4.55 19.59 -3.18
C ILE A 464 5.01 21.05 -3.17
N THR A 465 6.32 21.30 -3.39
CA THR A 465 6.92 22.63 -3.28
C THR A 465 6.87 23.45 -4.57
N PHE A 466 6.35 22.87 -5.65
CA PHE A 466 6.28 23.46 -7.00
C PHE A 466 5.86 24.95 -7.04
N PRO A 467 4.84 25.43 -6.27
CA PRO A 467 4.42 26.84 -6.30
C PRO A 467 5.49 27.81 -5.82
N TYR A 468 6.51 27.33 -5.11
CA TYR A 468 7.57 28.17 -4.54
C TYR A 468 8.84 28.17 -5.37
N ILE A 469 8.95 27.26 -6.36
CA ILE A 469 10.15 27.14 -7.19
C ILE A 469 10.10 28.19 -8.31
N PRO A 470 11.03 29.17 -8.33
CA PRO A 470 11.09 30.17 -9.40
C PRO A 470 11.17 29.52 -10.78
N TYR A 471 10.61 30.17 -11.77
CA TYR A 471 10.53 29.71 -13.16
C TYR A 471 9.64 28.48 -13.40
N LEU A 472 9.69 27.45 -12.56
CA LEU A 472 8.81 26.28 -12.66
C LEU A 472 7.36 26.66 -12.38
N ASN A 473 7.09 27.48 -11.38
CA ASN A 473 5.76 27.95 -11.04
C ASN A 473 5.10 28.84 -12.14
N GLN A 474 5.86 29.25 -13.16
CA GLN A 474 5.36 30.00 -14.31
C GLN A 474 5.15 29.10 -15.53
N LEU A 475 5.52 27.84 -15.46
CA LEU A 475 5.52 26.91 -16.59
C LEU A 475 4.14 26.79 -17.26
N PRO A 476 3.02 26.59 -16.52
CA PRO A 476 1.70 26.50 -17.16
C PRO A 476 1.30 27.77 -17.93
N GLU A 477 1.71 28.95 -17.44
CA GLU A 477 1.43 30.24 -18.08
C GLU A 477 2.29 30.43 -19.34
N LYS A 478 3.58 30.08 -19.27
CA LYS A 478 4.52 30.16 -20.40
C LYS A 478 4.14 29.20 -21.53
N LEU A 479 3.64 28.01 -21.18
CA LEU A 479 3.17 27.01 -22.14
C LEU A 479 1.72 27.25 -22.60
N ASP A 480 1.04 28.30 -22.08
CA ASP A 480 -0.35 28.64 -22.36
C ASP A 480 -1.31 27.45 -22.25
N LEU A 481 -1.22 26.70 -21.14
CA LEU A 481 -1.99 25.46 -20.92
C LEU A 481 -3.47 25.71 -20.58
N ALA A 482 -3.82 26.91 -20.11
CA ALA A 482 -5.19 27.27 -19.73
C ALA A 482 -6.27 27.01 -20.77
N PRO A 483 -6.04 27.18 -22.10
CA PRO A 483 -7.05 26.92 -23.13
C PRO A 483 -7.55 25.47 -23.17
N PHE A 484 -6.83 24.50 -22.59
CA PHE A 484 -7.32 23.14 -22.43
C PHE A 484 -8.55 23.06 -21.50
N ILE A 485 -8.67 23.99 -20.55
CA ILE A 485 -9.76 24.04 -19.57
C ILE A 485 -10.69 25.20 -19.85
N TRP A 486 -10.13 26.41 -20.13
CA TRP A 486 -10.88 27.62 -20.41
C TRP A 486 -10.93 27.88 -21.91
N ARG A 487 -12.11 27.73 -22.49
CA ARG A 487 -12.31 28.07 -23.91
C ARG A 487 -12.24 29.61 -24.11
N ARG A 488 -11.39 30.05 -25.03
CA ARG A 488 -11.41 31.44 -25.49
C ARG A 488 -12.76 31.73 -26.16
N ARG A 489 -13.46 32.79 -25.75
CA ARG A 489 -14.55 33.29 -26.58
C ARG A 489 -13.93 33.75 -27.91
N ARG A 490 -14.35 33.14 -29.02
CA ARG A 490 -14.07 33.71 -30.34
C ARG A 490 -14.72 35.10 -30.36
N ARG A 491 -13.90 36.14 -30.55
CA ARG A 491 -14.38 37.48 -30.81
C ARG A 491 -15.16 37.52 -32.11
#